data_5381371c39209e2a3aa1b43b8ceb8d34
#
_entry.id   5381371c39209e2a3aa1b43b8ceb8d34
#
_cell.length_a   1.000
_cell.length_b   1.000
_cell.length_c   1.000
_cell.angle_alpha   90.00
_cell.angle_beta   90.00
_cell.angle_gamma   90.00
#
_symmetry.space_group_name_H-M   'P 1'
#
loop_
_entity.id
_entity.type
_entity.pdbx_description
1 polymer ?
#
loop_
_entity_poly.entity_id
_entity_poly.type
_entity_poly.pdbx_seq_one_letter_code
_entity_poly.pdbx_strand_id
1 'polypeptide(L)' 'DAVAAEVRVALVGLGWSETQASAAIEKLAGSGLGASDMLRAALVTLGGSRG' A
#
# COMPACT_ATOMS: atom_id res chain seq x y z
N ASP A 1 10.51 -6.07 -5.24
CA ASP A 1 9.46 -7.06 -5.11
C ASP A 1 8.24 -6.68 -5.97
N ALA A 2 7.81 -7.62 -6.82
CA ALA A 2 6.75 -7.34 -7.79
C ALA A 2 5.43 -6.97 -7.10
N VAL A 3 5.11 -7.62 -6.00
CA VAL A 3 3.86 -7.34 -5.29
C VAL A 3 3.86 -5.92 -4.74
N ALA A 4 4.94 -5.51 -4.11
CA ALA A 4 5.04 -4.17 -3.56
C ALA A 4 4.95 -3.11 -4.67
N ALA A 5 5.62 -3.36 -5.79
CA ALA A 5 5.60 -2.42 -6.90
C ALA A 5 4.20 -2.28 -7.48
N GLU A 6 3.49 -3.40 -7.63
CA GLU A 6 2.13 -3.38 -8.16
C GLU A 6 1.19 -2.61 -7.24
N VAL A 7 1.31 -2.84 -5.94
CA VAL A 7 0.45 -2.16 -4.97
C VAL A 7 0.75 -0.67 -4.98
N ARG A 8 2.02 -0.29 -5.08
CA ARG A 8 2.39 1.12 -5.12
C ARG A 8 1.76 1.81 -6.34
N VAL A 9 1.85 1.18 -7.51
CA VAL A 9 1.27 1.74 -8.72
C VAL A 9 -0.24 1.89 -8.56
N ALA A 10 -0.90 0.90 -7.98
CA ALA A 10 -2.33 0.96 -7.78
C ALA A 10 -2.71 2.09 -6.83
N LEU A 11 -1.97 2.27 -5.75
CA LEU A 11 -2.26 3.34 -4.79
C LEU A 11 -2.09 4.71 -5.42
N VAL A 12 -1.02 4.89 -6.18
CA VAL A 12 -0.79 6.17 -6.87
C VAL A 12 -1.92 6.42 -7.87
N GLY A 13 -2.37 5.37 -8.55
CA GLY A 13 -3.47 5.48 -9.49
C GLY A 13 -4.78 5.86 -8.82
N LEU A 14 -4.92 5.57 -7.54
CA LEU A 14 -6.11 5.93 -6.77
C LEU A 14 -6.03 7.34 -6.20
N GLY A 15 -4.89 8.00 -6.35
CA GLY A 15 -4.75 9.38 -5.89
C GLY A 15 -3.81 9.59 -4.72
N TRP A 16 -3.21 8.53 -4.19
CA TRP A 16 -2.22 8.67 -3.11
C TRP A 16 -0.89 9.08 -3.70
N SER A 17 -0.09 9.83 -2.93
CA SER A 17 1.24 10.20 -3.37
C SER A 17 2.17 8.99 -3.29
N GLU A 18 3.28 9.05 -4.02
CA GLU A 18 4.27 7.98 -3.97
C GLU A 18 4.84 7.81 -2.56
N THR A 19 5.03 8.91 -1.86
CA THR A 19 5.54 8.87 -0.49
C THR A 19 4.56 8.14 0.42
N GLN A 20 3.27 8.45 0.31
CA GLN A 20 2.25 7.80 1.10
C GLN A 20 2.14 6.31 0.77
N ALA A 21 2.16 6.00 -0.52
CA ALA A 21 2.08 4.62 -0.96
C ALA A 21 3.27 3.81 -0.45
N SER A 22 4.47 4.36 -0.58
CA SER A 22 5.68 3.68 -0.12
C SER A 22 5.67 3.46 1.39
N ALA A 23 5.22 4.46 2.14
CA ALA A 23 5.16 4.33 3.60
C ALA A 23 4.19 3.22 4.02
N ALA A 24 3.03 3.16 3.37
CA ALA A 24 2.06 2.11 3.68
C ALA A 24 2.61 0.74 3.36
N ILE A 25 3.28 0.61 2.21
CA ILE A 25 3.85 -0.66 1.80
C ILE A 25 4.96 -1.10 2.74
N GLU A 26 5.77 -0.16 3.20
CA GLU A 26 6.85 -0.49 4.14
C GLU A 26 6.31 -1.09 5.44
N LYS A 27 5.18 -0.57 5.90
CA LYS A 27 4.56 -1.11 7.10
C LYS A 27 4.08 -2.54 6.92
N LEU A 28 3.76 -2.91 5.68
CA LEU A 28 3.27 -4.25 5.37
C LEU A 28 4.34 -5.18 4.85
N ALA A 29 5.56 -4.68 4.68
CA ALA A 29 6.66 -5.50 4.18
C ALA A 29 6.91 -6.66 5.12
N GLY A 30 7.11 -7.84 4.56
CA GLY A 30 7.38 -9.02 5.34
C GLY A 30 6.16 -9.71 5.92
N SER A 31 4.97 -9.17 5.67
CA SER A 31 3.74 -9.79 6.19
C SER A 31 3.29 -10.99 5.37
N GLY A 32 3.88 -11.20 4.19
CA GLY A 32 3.53 -12.35 3.37
C GLY A 32 2.22 -12.23 2.62
N LEU A 33 1.68 -11.02 2.52
CA LEU A 33 0.41 -10.82 1.85
C LEU A 33 0.59 -10.82 0.33
N GLY A 34 -0.43 -11.31 -0.36
CA GLY A 34 -0.49 -11.18 -1.81
C GLY A 34 -0.87 -9.77 -2.22
N ALA A 35 -0.87 -9.50 -3.54
CA ALA A 35 -1.12 -8.15 -4.03
C ALA A 35 -2.48 -7.61 -3.60
N SER A 36 -3.52 -8.42 -3.73
CA SER A 36 -4.87 -8.01 -3.34
C SER A 36 -4.97 -7.66 -1.87
N ASP A 37 -4.44 -8.54 -1.03
CA ASP A 37 -4.51 -8.33 0.41
C ASP A 37 -3.64 -7.17 0.84
N MET A 38 -2.47 -7.01 0.21
CA MET A 38 -1.59 -5.90 0.53
C MET A 38 -2.23 -4.57 0.15
N LEU A 39 -2.87 -4.52 -1.01
CA LEU A 39 -3.57 -3.31 -1.43
C LEU A 39 -4.68 -2.95 -0.45
N ARG A 40 -5.47 -3.94 -0.04
CA ARG A 40 -6.54 -3.70 0.91
C ARG A 40 -6.00 -3.22 2.25
N ALA A 41 -4.95 -3.86 2.74
CA ALA A 41 -4.34 -3.48 4.00
C ALA A 41 -3.75 -2.07 3.92
N ALA A 42 -3.14 -1.74 2.77
CA ALA A 42 -2.59 -0.40 2.57
C ALA A 42 -3.69 0.66 2.58
N LEU A 43 -4.82 0.37 1.95
CA LEU A 43 -5.93 1.31 1.95
C LEU A 43 -6.48 1.53 3.35
N VAL A 44 -6.57 0.48 4.15
CA VAL A 44 -6.99 0.60 5.53
C VAL A 44 -5.99 1.45 6.31
N THR A 45 -4.71 1.20 6.10
CA THR A 45 -3.65 1.96 6.77
C THR A 45 -3.73 3.45 6.42
N LEU A 46 -3.86 3.74 5.13
CA LEU A 46 -3.89 5.13 4.66
C LEU A 46 -5.19 5.82 5.09
N GLY A 47 -6.31 5.12 4.97
CA GLY A 47 -7.59 5.66 5.39
C GLY A 47 -7.67 5.85 6.90
N GLY A 48 -7.12 4.92 7.66
CA GLY A 48 -7.14 4.99 9.11
C GLY A 48 -6.29 6.12 9.67
N SER A 49 -5.24 6.52 8.93
CA SER A 49 -4.35 7.56 9.41
C SER A 49 -4.95 8.96 9.27
N ARG A 50 -6.12 9.07 8.71
CA ARG A 50 -6.80 10.37 8.62
C ARG A 50 -7.27 10.87 9.97
N GLY A 51 -7.29 10.00 10.90
CA GLY A 51 -7.58 10.35 12.26
C GLY A 51 -9.01 10.72 12.47
#